data_580d50c3017149287c6e1cc8e39e0b6e
#
_entry.id   580d50c3017149287c6e1cc8e39e0b6e
#
_cell.length_a   1.000
_cell.length_b   1.000
_cell.length_c   1.000
_cell.angle_alpha   90.00
_cell.angle_beta   90.00
_cell.angle_gamma   90.00
#
_symmetry.space_group_name_H-M   'P 1'
#
loop_
_entity.id
_entity.type
_entity.pdbx_description
1 polymer ?
#
loop_
_entity_poly.entity_id
_entity_poly.type
_entity_poly.pdbx_seq_one_letter_code
_entity_poly.pdbx_strand_id
1 'polypeptide(L)'
;MTDYQKMYQEKLTTPDKIAQQVQSGWLLGMDTATSQTPAIMTAIAERIRNSDITGVKVQALLDAYPFEFYTDPTLAGKMTGYSWFSSSAARKAVNAGYADIIPAYYRDFPTRIRTEYDYDAVCVEVAPMDRHGYFSLALNGSYIDAMLDKTKRIFLEVNDRQPRGLCGSLIHISQVDAIVEYNHDLPVLPPVQLDEVSKTIGGLIAERIPDGACLQLGIGGMPNTIGSMIAQSDLKDLSVHTEMYVDGFVDMALAGKITGKHKQLDKGRQVFAFAAGTQKLYDYMDRNPDVMGAPVDYTNDVHVISQIDNFISEGVDVLIVNPVNSSSAATITDKVVAAD
;
A
#
# COMPACT_ATOMS: atom_id res chain seq x y z
N MET A 1 -12.83 -13.04 -29.73
CA MET A 1 -12.93 -12.36 -28.42
C MET A 1 -13.21 -13.45 -27.40
N THR A 2 -12.39 -13.55 -26.35
CA THR A 2 -12.62 -14.50 -25.25
C THR A 2 -13.86 -14.06 -24.45
N ASP A 3 -14.47 -14.98 -23.69
CA ASP A 3 -15.61 -14.62 -22.82
C ASP A 3 -15.24 -13.50 -21.83
N TYR A 4 -14.01 -13.48 -21.31
CA TYR A 4 -13.53 -12.42 -20.41
C TYR A 4 -13.41 -11.05 -21.11
N GLN A 5 -12.97 -11.01 -22.36
CA GLN A 5 -12.95 -9.77 -23.14
C GLN A 5 -14.35 -9.25 -23.45
N LYS A 6 -15.32 -10.13 -23.64
CA LYS A 6 -16.72 -9.74 -23.80
C LYS A 6 -17.27 -9.14 -22.50
N MET A 7 -17.06 -9.83 -21.37
CA MET A 7 -17.42 -9.31 -20.04
C MET A 7 -16.78 -7.95 -19.76
N TYR A 8 -15.51 -7.76 -20.15
CA TYR A 8 -14.81 -6.49 -20.00
C TYR A 8 -15.53 -5.37 -20.76
N GLN A 9 -15.87 -5.58 -22.03
CA GLN A 9 -16.58 -4.60 -22.82
C GLN A 9 -17.99 -4.28 -22.29
N GLU A 10 -18.69 -5.27 -21.75
CA GLU A 10 -20.01 -5.09 -21.13
C GLU A 10 -19.94 -4.24 -19.85
N LYS A 11 -18.82 -4.29 -19.11
CA LYS A 11 -18.59 -3.54 -17.86
C LYS A 11 -17.86 -2.21 -18.06
N LEU A 12 -17.32 -1.97 -19.25
CA LEU A 12 -16.62 -0.74 -19.57
C LEU A 12 -17.57 0.45 -19.56
N THR A 13 -17.19 1.49 -18.85
CA THR A 13 -18.05 2.67 -18.66
C THR A 13 -17.21 3.94 -18.46
N THR A 14 -17.85 5.04 -18.07
CA THR A 14 -17.19 6.32 -17.77
C THR A 14 -17.23 6.62 -16.27
N PRO A 15 -16.29 7.44 -15.74
CA PRO A 15 -16.33 7.89 -14.35
C PRO A 15 -17.69 8.50 -13.95
N ASP A 16 -18.30 9.31 -14.84
CA ASP A 16 -19.59 9.93 -14.59
C ASP A 16 -20.73 8.91 -14.39
N LYS A 17 -20.74 7.81 -15.16
CA LYS A 17 -21.73 6.76 -15.00
C LYS A 17 -21.57 5.99 -13.70
N ILE A 18 -20.33 5.82 -13.22
CA ILE A 18 -20.07 5.30 -11.86
C ILE A 18 -20.58 6.31 -10.83
N ALA A 19 -20.21 7.57 -10.97
CA ALA A 19 -20.66 8.62 -10.08
C ALA A 19 -22.19 8.69 -9.97
N GLN A 20 -22.94 8.48 -11.08
CA GLN A 20 -24.40 8.45 -11.09
C GLN A 20 -25.03 7.34 -10.21
N GLN A 21 -24.29 6.29 -9.86
CA GLN A 21 -24.78 5.23 -8.98
C GLN A 21 -24.69 5.61 -7.50
N VAL A 22 -23.81 6.55 -7.12
CA VAL A 22 -23.58 6.94 -5.72
C VAL A 22 -24.84 7.59 -5.14
N GLN A 23 -25.19 7.21 -3.91
CA GLN A 23 -26.38 7.71 -3.20
C GLN A 23 -25.96 8.35 -1.87
N SER A 24 -26.85 9.13 -1.29
CA SER A 24 -26.65 9.71 0.04
C SER A 24 -26.37 8.62 1.08
N GLY A 25 -25.42 8.89 1.96
CA GLY A 25 -25.04 8.00 3.06
C GLY A 25 -24.13 6.83 2.68
N TRP A 26 -23.74 6.69 1.40
CA TRP A 26 -22.83 5.60 1.00
C TRP A 26 -21.48 5.67 1.71
N LEU A 27 -20.96 4.49 2.04
CA LEU A 27 -19.58 4.28 2.44
C LEU A 27 -18.79 3.73 1.26
N LEU A 28 -17.82 4.51 0.80
CA LEU A 28 -16.89 4.14 -0.25
C LEU A 28 -15.56 3.71 0.37
N GLY A 29 -15.03 2.58 -0.06
CA GLY A 29 -13.67 2.16 0.20
C GLY A 29 -12.76 2.54 -0.95
N MET A 30 -11.55 2.98 -0.65
CA MET A 30 -10.51 3.24 -1.64
C MET A 30 -9.20 2.60 -1.19
N ASP A 31 -8.45 2.10 -2.13
CA ASP A 31 -7.15 1.52 -1.87
C ASP A 31 -6.12 2.59 -1.45
N THR A 32 -4.89 2.21 -1.16
CA THR A 32 -3.86 3.10 -0.61
C THR A 32 -2.88 3.59 -1.68
N ALA A 33 -2.34 4.77 -1.44
CA ALA A 33 -1.21 5.36 -2.17
C ALA A 33 -1.37 5.28 -3.71
N THR A 34 -0.54 4.50 -4.37
CA THR A 34 -0.45 4.38 -5.83
C THR A 34 -1.57 3.57 -6.48
N SER A 35 -2.48 2.99 -5.69
CA SER A 35 -3.65 2.22 -6.19
C SER A 35 -4.98 2.95 -5.97
N GLN A 36 -4.93 4.26 -5.72
CA GLN A 36 -6.11 5.12 -5.57
C GLN A 36 -6.67 5.53 -6.94
N THR A 37 -7.97 5.82 -7.02
CA THR A 37 -8.74 6.03 -8.24
C THR A 37 -9.08 7.51 -8.48
N PRO A 38 -8.18 8.33 -9.03
CA PRO A 38 -8.40 9.77 -9.18
C PRO A 38 -9.57 10.12 -10.10
N ALA A 39 -9.74 9.45 -11.24
CA ALA A 39 -10.82 9.81 -12.17
C ALA A 39 -12.22 9.48 -11.60
N ILE A 40 -12.37 8.31 -10.96
CA ILE A 40 -13.64 7.92 -10.33
C ILE A 40 -13.97 8.87 -9.18
N MET A 41 -13.02 9.19 -8.30
CA MET A 41 -13.26 10.05 -7.14
C MET A 41 -13.56 11.48 -7.54
N THR A 42 -12.88 12.04 -8.54
CA THR A 42 -13.17 13.38 -9.08
C THR A 42 -14.58 13.45 -9.65
N ALA A 43 -15.01 12.47 -10.43
CA ALA A 43 -16.37 12.45 -10.99
C ALA A 43 -17.45 12.33 -9.87
N ILE A 44 -17.19 11.54 -8.83
CA ILE A 44 -18.08 11.42 -7.66
C ILE A 44 -18.17 12.76 -6.92
N ALA A 45 -17.03 13.41 -6.66
CA ALA A 45 -16.99 14.70 -5.98
C ALA A 45 -17.73 15.79 -6.79
N GLU A 46 -17.54 15.83 -8.10
CA GLU A 46 -18.21 16.79 -8.99
C GLU A 46 -19.73 16.58 -8.97
N ARG A 47 -20.20 15.33 -9.08
CA ARG A 47 -21.63 15.04 -8.98
C ARG A 47 -22.22 15.44 -7.64
N ILE A 48 -21.55 15.12 -6.54
CA ILE A 48 -22.02 15.45 -5.19
C ILE A 48 -22.09 16.96 -5.00
N ARG A 49 -21.10 17.71 -5.50
CA ARG A 49 -21.10 19.18 -5.46
C ARG A 49 -22.33 19.78 -6.13
N ASN A 50 -22.77 19.21 -7.25
CA ASN A 50 -23.85 19.70 -8.09
C ASN A 50 -25.21 19.02 -7.84
N SER A 51 -25.39 18.34 -6.70
CA SER A 51 -26.61 17.60 -6.36
C SER A 51 -26.97 17.74 -4.88
N ASP A 52 -28.11 17.13 -4.51
CA ASP A 52 -28.60 17.04 -3.11
C ASP A 52 -28.05 15.82 -2.37
N ILE A 53 -27.07 15.11 -2.94
CA ILE A 53 -26.43 13.97 -2.30
C ILE A 53 -25.63 14.46 -1.09
N THR A 54 -25.79 13.79 0.05
CA THR A 54 -25.14 14.12 1.31
C THR A 54 -24.69 12.89 2.09
N GLY A 55 -23.75 13.09 3.01
CA GLY A 55 -23.34 12.04 3.95
C GLY A 55 -22.52 10.91 3.33
N VAL A 56 -21.97 11.09 2.13
CA VAL A 56 -21.05 10.12 1.52
C VAL A 56 -19.73 10.13 2.28
N LYS A 57 -19.23 8.95 2.63
CA LYS A 57 -17.98 8.76 3.35
C LYS A 57 -16.99 8.03 2.46
N VAL A 58 -15.72 8.45 2.47
CA VAL A 58 -14.64 7.80 1.74
C VAL A 58 -13.56 7.36 2.73
N GLN A 59 -13.36 6.06 2.87
CA GLN A 59 -12.26 5.52 3.65
C GLN A 59 -11.04 5.28 2.77
N ALA A 60 -9.90 5.86 3.17
CA ALA A 60 -8.64 5.78 2.45
C ALA A 60 -7.44 5.82 3.40
N LEU A 61 -6.27 5.49 2.89
CA LEU A 61 -4.99 5.52 3.59
C LEU A 61 -3.91 6.10 2.68
N LEU A 62 -3.01 6.93 3.23
CA LEU A 62 -1.83 7.45 2.53
C LEU A 62 -2.19 8.08 1.17
N ASP A 63 -3.09 9.06 1.20
CA ASP A 63 -3.57 9.68 -0.02
C ASP A 63 -2.45 10.30 -0.84
N ALA A 64 -2.28 9.78 -2.07
CA ALA A 64 -1.28 10.23 -3.03
C ALA A 64 -1.78 11.38 -3.92
N TYR A 65 -3.09 11.60 -3.94
CA TYR A 65 -3.74 12.65 -4.72
C TYR A 65 -4.42 13.69 -3.81
N PRO A 66 -4.52 14.94 -4.24
CA PRO A 66 -5.22 16.00 -3.51
C PRO A 66 -6.73 15.92 -3.74
N PHE A 67 -7.35 14.83 -3.30
CA PHE A 67 -8.78 14.60 -3.51
C PHE A 67 -9.65 15.75 -2.99
N GLU A 68 -10.76 16.03 -3.69
CA GLU A 68 -11.67 17.14 -3.43
C GLU A 68 -12.32 17.02 -2.04
N PHE A 69 -12.58 15.82 -1.54
CA PHE A 69 -13.11 15.61 -0.19
C PHE A 69 -12.12 15.99 0.94
N TYR A 70 -10.86 16.32 0.60
CA TYR A 70 -9.89 16.95 1.50
C TYR A 70 -9.56 18.41 1.14
N THR A 71 -9.79 18.82 -0.10
CA THR A 71 -9.31 20.12 -0.60
C THR A 71 -10.41 21.12 -0.91
N ASP A 72 -11.67 20.65 -1.06
CA ASP A 72 -12.81 21.50 -1.38
C ASP A 72 -13.79 21.61 -0.20
N PRO A 73 -13.78 22.72 0.56
CA PRO A 73 -14.69 22.92 1.69
C PRO A 73 -16.18 22.93 1.31
N THR A 74 -16.53 23.12 0.03
CA THR A 74 -17.94 23.09 -0.42
C THR A 74 -18.56 21.69 -0.35
N LEU A 75 -17.73 20.67 -0.24
CA LEU A 75 -18.15 19.29 -0.02
C LEU A 75 -18.38 18.95 1.47
N ALA A 76 -18.09 19.86 2.40
CA ALA A 76 -18.32 19.64 3.82
C ALA A 76 -19.77 19.21 4.12
N GLY A 77 -19.95 18.09 4.83
CA GLY A 77 -21.26 17.50 5.11
C GLY A 77 -21.89 16.73 3.93
N LYS A 78 -21.40 16.90 2.73
CA LYS A 78 -21.83 16.15 1.54
C LYS A 78 -20.95 14.91 1.29
N MET A 79 -19.63 15.10 1.30
CA MET A 79 -18.63 14.04 1.10
C MET A 79 -17.50 14.23 2.11
N THR A 80 -17.23 13.25 2.94
CA THR A 80 -16.27 13.35 4.04
C THR A 80 -15.18 12.28 3.88
N GLY A 81 -13.93 12.69 3.90
CA GLY A 81 -12.79 11.76 3.96
C GLY A 81 -12.63 11.21 5.38
N TYR A 82 -12.57 9.90 5.50
CA TYR A 82 -12.27 9.15 6.72
C TYR A 82 -10.90 8.51 6.55
N SER A 83 -9.86 9.22 6.98
CA SER A 83 -8.48 8.78 6.77
C SER A 83 -7.99 7.87 7.89
N TRP A 84 -7.39 6.75 7.51
CA TRP A 84 -6.67 5.87 8.43
C TRP A 84 -5.26 6.39 8.77
N PHE A 85 -4.76 7.36 7.98
CA PHE A 85 -3.44 7.95 8.17
C PHE A 85 -3.49 9.45 7.90
N SER A 86 -2.99 10.25 8.84
CA SER A 86 -3.01 11.71 8.75
C SER A 86 -1.97 12.24 7.73
N SER A 87 -2.23 12.03 6.44
CA SER A 87 -1.48 12.64 5.34
C SER A 87 -1.52 14.17 5.41
N SER A 88 -0.69 14.85 4.65
CA SER A 88 -0.68 16.34 4.65
C SER A 88 -2.02 16.94 4.21
N ALA A 89 -2.71 16.33 3.25
CA ALA A 89 -4.01 16.76 2.77
C ALA A 89 -5.12 16.46 3.81
N ALA A 90 -5.18 15.21 4.29
CA ALA A 90 -6.14 14.80 5.32
C ALA A 90 -6.01 15.64 6.59
N ARG A 91 -4.77 15.92 7.07
CA ARG A 91 -4.51 16.74 8.27
C ARG A 91 -5.06 18.14 8.17
N LYS A 92 -4.93 18.77 7.00
CA LYS A 92 -5.50 20.12 6.78
C LYS A 92 -7.03 20.10 6.85
N ALA A 93 -7.66 19.12 6.21
CA ALA A 93 -9.10 18.95 6.20
C ALA A 93 -9.67 18.63 7.61
N VAL A 94 -9.00 17.76 8.35
CA VAL A 94 -9.35 17.41 9.75
C VAL A 94 -9.25 18.63 10.66
N ASN A 95 -8.16 19.39 10.59
CA ASN A 95 -7.99 20.60 11.38
C ASN A 95 -9.02 21.69 11.03
N ALA A 96 -9.53 21.68 9.81
CA ALA A 96 -10.59 22.58 9.35
C ALA A 96 -12.02 22.06 9.62
N GLY A 97 -12.17 20.82 10.12
CA GLY A 97 -13.43 20.23 10.56
C GLY A 97 -14.32 19.63 9.46
N TYR A 98 -13.76 19.28 8.28
CA TYR A 98 -14.54 18.64 7.21
C TYR A 98 -14.00 17.28 6.75
N ALA A 99 -13.07 16.71 7.49
CA ALA A 99 -12.64 15.31 7.36
C ALA A 99 -12.36 14.73 8.75
N ASP A 100 -12.31 13.41 8.86
CA ASP A 100 -12.08 12.69 10.10
C ASP A 100 -10.88 11.73 10.00
N ILE A 101 -10.28 11.43 11.16
CA ILE A 101 -9.25 10.41 11.30
C ILE A 101 -9.85 9.20 12.02
N ILE A 102 -9.56 8.00 11.53
CA ILE A 102 -9.90 6.75 12.20
C ILE A 102 -8.64 6.21 12.88
N PRO A 103 -8.51 6.34 14.21
CA PRO A 103 -7.33 5.83 14.92
C PRO A 103 -7.33 4.31 14.92
N ALA A 104 -6.27 3.72 14.41
CA ALA A 104 -6.06 2.27 14.42
C ALA A 104 -4.58 1.94 14.20
N TYR A 105 -4.16 0.75 14.63
CA TYR A 105 -2.90 0.18 14.18
C TYR A 105 -3.08 -0.35 12.74
N TYR A 106 -2.11 -0.11 11.88
CA TYR A 106 -2.19 -0.51 10.49
C TYR A 106 -2.43 -2.01 10.31
N ARG A 107 -1.75 -2.84 11.10
CA ARG A 107 -1.95 -4.30 11.11
C ARG A 107 -3.39 -4.75 11.42
N ASP A 108 -4.16 -3.93 12.15
CA ASP A 108 -5.52 -4.28 12.57
C ASP A 108 -6.56 -3.95 11.48
N PHE A 109 -6.17 -3.24 10.41
CA PHE A 109 -7.10 -2.79 9.37
C PHE A 109 -7.89 -3.94 8.74
N PRO A 110 -7.27 -5.04 8.28
CA PRO A 110 -8.04 -6.12 7.68
C PRO A 110 -9.10 -6.70 8.63
N THR A 111 -8.76 -6.88 9.90
CA THR A 111 -9.69 -7.38 10.92
C THR A 111 -10.81 -6.38 11.19
N ARG A 112 -10.47 -5.10 11.40
CA ARG A 112 -11.47 -4.04 11.65
C ARG A 112 -12.39 -3.84 10.46
N ILE A 113 -11.84 -3.86 9.24
CA ILE A 113 -12.63 -3.75 8.02
C ILE A 113 -13.63 -4.88 7.94
N ARG A 114 -13.21 -6.13 8.15
CA ARG A 114 -14.12 -7.30 8.09
C ARG A 114 -15.19 -7.32 9.18
N THR A 115 -14.91 -6.71 10.34
CA THR A 115 -15.82 -6.76 11.50
C THR A 115 -16.66 -5.52 11.71
N GLU A 116 -16.20 -4.34 11.30
CA GLU A 116 -16.80 -3.06 11.64
C GLU A 116 -17.49 -2.35 10.45
N TYR A 117 -17.18 -2.75 9.19
CA TYR A 117 -17.62 -2.01 8.00
C TYR A 117 -18.29 -2.90 6.96
N ASP A 118 -19.24 -2.32 6.25
CA ASP A 118 -19.86 -2.84 5.04
C ASP A 118 -19.87 -1.71 4.00
N TYR A 119 -19.14 -1.89 2.90
CA TYR A 119 -19.00 -0.86 1.87
C TYR A 119 -20.11 -0.95 0.83
N ASP A 120 -20.62 0.20 0.40
CA ASP A 120 -21.55 0.28 -0.73
C ASP A 120 -20.83 0.11 -2.06
N ALA A 121 -19.58 0.59 -2.15
CA ALA A 121 -18.67 0.32 -3.23
C ALA A 121 -17.21 0.44 -2.78
N VAL A 122 -16.32 -0.32 -3.45
CA VAL A 122 -14.87 -0.18 -3.32
C VAL A 122 -14.30 0.19 -4.68
N CYS A 123 -13.44 1.21 -4.71
CA CYS A 123 -12.79 1.72 -5.91
C CYS A 123 -11.29 1.38 -5.85
N VAL A 124 -10.78 0.75 -6.89
CA VAL A 124 -9.40 0.25 -6.94
C VAL A 124 -8.78 0.53 -8.29
N GLU A 125 -7.57 1.11 -8.31
CA GLU A 125 -6.77 1.19 -9.51
C GLU A 125 -5.97 -0.10 -9.72
N VAL A 126 -5.97 -0.62 -10.94
CA VAL A 126 -5.40 -1.93 -11.28
C VAL A 126 -4.65 -1.90 -12.60
N ALA A 127 -3.72 -2.84 -12.77
CA ALA A 127 -3.12 -3.13 -14.07
C ALA A 127 -4.15 -3.71 -15.06
N PRO A 128 -3.94 -3.61 -16.38
CA PRO A 128 -4.83 -4.18 -17.39
C PRO A 128 -5.11 -5.66 -17.17
N MET A 129 -6.31 -6.10 -17.55
CA MET A 129 -6.77 -7.49 -17.42
C MET A 129 -5.88 -8.46 -18.21
N ASP A 130 -5.58 -9.59 -17.62
CA ASP A 130 -4.86 -10.65 -18.32
C ASP A 130 -5.78 -11.54 -19.17
N ARG A 131 -5.17 -12.50 -19.90
CA ARG A 131 -5.91 -13.45 -20.74
C ARG A 131 -6.85 -14.38 -19.97
N HIS A 132 -6.69 -14.49 -18.66
CA HIS A 132 -7.48 -15.34 -17.78
C HIS A 132 -8.57 -14.55 -17.02
N GLY A 133 -8.73 -13.26 -17.31
CA GLY A 133 -9.75 -12.41 -16.71
C GLY A 133 -9.36 -11.80 -15.35
N TYR A 134 -8.07 -11.79 -14.99
CA TYR A 134 -7.61 -11.24 -13.73
C TYR A 134 -6.96 -9.87 -13.89
N PHE A 135 -7.27 -8.98 -12.96
CA PHE A 135 -6.61 -7.71 -12.71
C PHE A 135 -5.64 -7.87 -11.54
N SER A 136 -4.50 -7.21 -11.59
CA SER A 136 -3.46 -7.30 -10.57
C SER A 136 -3.38 -6.01 -9.76
N LEU A 137 -3.22 -6.17 -8.46
CA LEU A 137 -2.95 -5.15 -7.45
C LEU A 137 -1.45 -5.08 -7.15
N ALA A 138 -0.61 -4.97 -8.18
CA ALA A 138 0.83 -5.16 -8.10
C ALA A 138 1.55 -4.36 -7.01
N LEU A 139 1.13 -3.10 -6.80
CA LEU A 139 1.76 -2.18 -5.84
C LEU A 139 1.14 -2.25 -4.45
N ASN A 140 0.10 -3.07 -4.27
CA ASN A 140 -0.63 -3.08 -3.02
C ASN A 140 -1.22 -4.46 -2.67
N GLY A 141 -0.99 -4.90 -1.45
CA GLY A 141 -1.67 -6.04 -0.84
C GLY A 141 -2.40 -5.64 0.44
N SER A 142 -1.91 -4.62 1.08
CA SER A 142 -2.36 -3.92 2.28
C SER A 142 -3.62 -4.47 2.98
N TYR A 143 -4.77 -3.84 2.74
CA TYR A 143 -6.07 -4.19 3.34
C TYR A 143 -7.17 -4.39 2.30
N ILE A 144 -6.84 -4.26 1.03
CA ILE A 144 -7.84 -4.21 -0.03
C ILE A 144 -8.69 -5.49 -0.10
N ASP A 145 -8.11 -6.67 0.11
CA ASP A 145 -8.85 -7.93 0.13
C ASP A 145 -9.97 -7.90 1.19
N ALA A 146 -9.70 -7.31 2.36
CA ALA A 146 -10.71 -7.16 3.39
C ALA A 146 -11.86 -6.22 2.98
N MET A 147 -11.56 -5.15 2.23
CA MET A 147 -12.60 -4.28 1.67
C MET A 147 -13.41 -5.00 0.58
N LEU A 148 -12.75 -5.77 -0.27
CA LEU A 148 -13.41 -6.56 -1.33
C LEU A 148 -14.33 -7.63 -0.74
N ASP A 149 -13.98 -8.24 0.39
CA ASP A 149 -14.82 -9.18 1.12
C ASP A 149 -16.11 -8.53 1.70
N LYS A 150 -16.08 -7.22 1.90
CA LYS A 150 -17.12 -6.46 2.61
C LYS A 150 -17.85 -5.44 1.73
N THR A 151 -17.72 -5.52 0.42
CA THR A 151 -18.34 -4.57 -0.50
C THR A 151 -19.51 -5.16 -1.27
N LYS A 152 -20.45 -4.30 -1.61
CA LYS A 152 -21.58 -4.62 -2.51
C LYS A 152 -21.21 -4.44 -3.98
N ARG A 153 -20.22 -3.60 -4.29
CA ARG A 153 -19.79 -3.26 -5.67
C ARG A 153 -18.31 -3.03 -5.74
N ILE A 154 -17.72 -3.46 -6.85
CA ILE A 154 -16.31 -3.24 -7.16
C ILE A 154 -16.23 -2.41 -8.44
N PHE A 155 -15.65 -1.21 -8.33
CA PHE A 155 -15.36 -0.32 -9.43
C PHE A 155 -13.86 -0.27 -9.69
N LEU A 156 -13.43 -0.59 -10.88
CA LEU A 156 -12.03 -0.57 -11.25
C LEU A 156 -11.69 0.64 -12.11
N GLU A 157 -10.56 1.25 -11.80
CA GLU A 157 -9.88 2.20 -12.68
C GLU A 157 -8.65 1.49 -13.25
N VAL A 158 -8.69 1.18 -14.55
CA VAL A 158 -7.62 0.44 -15.23
C VAL A 158 -6.62 1.43 -15.78
N ASN A 159 -5.37 1.31 -15.33
CA ASN A 159 -4.26 2.15 -15.75
C ASN A 159 -3.15 1.28 -16.34
N ASP A 160 -2.75 1.54 -17.60
CA ASP A 160 -1.71 0.79 -18.28
C ASP A 160 -0.29 1.09 -17.73
N ARG A 161 -0.16 2.13 -16.88
CA ARG A 161 1.07 2.45 -16.14
C ARG A 161 1.23 1.65 -14.86
N GLN A 162 0.17 1.02 -14.35
CA GLN A 162 0.27 0.13 -13.21
C GLN A 162 1.09 -1.12 -13.57
N PRO A 163 2.16 -1.44 -12.83
CA PRO A 163 2.89 -2.67 -13.06
C PRO A 163 1.99 -3.87 -12.80
N ARG A 164 2.23 -4.96 -13.48
CA ARG A 164 1.53 -6.20 -13.25
C ARG A 164 2.27 -7.08 -12.24
N GLY A 165 1.70 -7.31 -11.07
CA GLY A 165 2.19 -8.30 -10.13
C GLY A 165 1.91 -9.73 -10.60
N LEU A 166 2.87 -10.62 -10.41
CA LEU A 166 2.71 -12.06 -10.65
C LEU A 166 2.31 -12.81 -9.38
N CYS A 167 2.48 -12.19 -8.23
CA CYS A 167 2.14 -12.70 -6.91
C CYS A 167 1.34 -11.63 -6.16
N GLY A 168 0.47 -12.04 -5.24
CA GLY A 168 -0.36 -11.14 -4.44
C GLY A 168 -1.82 -11.14 -4.88
N SER A 169 -2.55 -10.11 -4.47
CA SER A 169 -3.99 -10.02 -4.67
C SER A 169 -4.38 -9.81 -6.12
N LEU A 170 -5.41 -10.52 -6.54
CA LEU A 170 -5.98 -10.48 -7.89
C LEU A 170 -7.49 -10.33 -7.82
N ILE A 171 -8.06 -9.54 -8.73
CA ILE A 171 -9.51 -9.42 -8.89
C ILE A 171 -9.92 -10.06 -10.22
N HIS A 172 -10.85 -11.02 -10.17
CA HIS A 172 -11.37 -11.62 -11.39
C HIS A 172 -12.52 -10.78 -11.96
N ILE A 173 -12.61 -10.67 -13.27
CA ILE A 173 -13.62 -9.87 -14.00
C ILE A 173 -15.07 -10.18 -13.58
N SER A 174 -15.36 -11.42 -13.13
CA SER A 174 -16.70 -11.79 -12.65
C SER A 174 -17.13 -11.08 -11.38
N GLN A 175 -16.18 -10.58 -10.59
CA GLN A 175 -16.42 -9.87 -9.32
C GLN A 175 -16.65 -8.36 -9.53
N VAL A 176 -16.27 -7.83 -10.70
CA VAL A 176 -16.26 -6.39 -10.99
C VAL A 176 -17.64 -5.95 -11.49
N ASP A 177 -18.12 -4.80 -11.04
CA ASP A 177 -19.38 -4.21 -11.49
C ASP A 177 -19.21 -3.21 -12.62
N ALA A 178 -18.14 -2.41 -12.58
CA ALA A 178 -17.86 -1.41 -13.60
C ALA A 178 -16.35 -1.16 -13.76
N ILE A 179 -15.93 -0.80 -14.98
CA ILE A 179 -14.55 -0.56 -15.36
C ILE A 179 -14.46 0.80 -16.03
N VAL A 180 -13.48 1.60 -15.60
CA VAL A 180 -13.05 2.83 -16.26
C VAL A 180 -11.62 2.62 -16.74
N GLU A 181 -11.32 2.96 -17.97
CA GLU A 181 -9.94 3.06 -18.46
C GLU A 181 -9.46 4.51 -18.29
N TYR A 182 -8.43 4.69 -17.46
CA TYR A 182 -7.84 5.99 -17.23
C TYR A 182 -6.33 5.88 -17.08
N ASN A 183 -5.61 6.13 -18.17
CA ASN A 183 -4.15 6.06 -18.21
C ASN A 183 -3.55 7.39 -17.74
N HIS A 184 -2.73 7.34 -16.72
CA HIS A 184 -2.01 8.47 -16.16
C HIS A 184 -0.71 7.99 -15.51
N ASP A 185 0.23 8.90 -15.29
CA ASP A 185 1.46 8.58 -14.59
C ASP A 185 1.18 8.33 -13.10
N LEU A 186 1.81 7.30 -12.54
CA LEU A 186 1.71 6.99 -11.14
C LEU A 186 2.36 8.07 -10.28
N PRO A 187 1.86 8.31 -9.06
CA PRO A 187 2.54 9.18 -8.10
C PRO A 187 3.96 8.68 -7.84
N VAL A 188 4.93 9.58 -7.92
CA VAL A 188 6.33 9.28 -7.61
C VAL A 188 6.76 9.97 -6.32
N LEU A 189 7.53 9.28 -5.52
CA LEU A 189 8.18 9.87 -4.36
C LEU A 189 9.48 10.54 -4.83
N PRO A 190 9.65 11.85 -4.59
CA PRO A 190 10.87 12.52 -5.01
C PRO A 190 12.07 11.96 -4.24
N PRO A 191 13.24 11.86 -4.88
CA PRO A 191 14.46 11.48 -4.20
C PRO A 191 14.79 12.50 -3.11
N VAL A 192 15.10 12.02 -1.91
CA VAL A 192 15.48 12.89 -0.78
C VAL A 192 16.97 13.13 -0.81
N GLN A 193 17.38 14.41 -0.75
CA GLN A 193 18.79 14.76 -0.55
C GLN A 193 19.17 14.48 0.90
N LEU A 194 20.29 13.81 1.06
CA LEU A 194 20.79 13.38 2.37
C LEU A 194 21.64 14.47 3.00
N ASP A 195 21.35 14.78 4.23
CA ASP A 195 22.28 15.52 5.08
C ASP A 195 23.37 14.61 5.67
N GLU A 196 24.41 15.21 6.20
CA GLU A 196 25.54 14.48 6.77
C GLU A 196 25.16 13.67 8.02
N VAL A 197 24.13 14.09 8.75
CA VAL A 197 23.59 13.36 9.91
C VAL A 197 22.97 12.06 9.46
N SER A 198 22.10 12.11 8.43
CA SER A 198 21.47 10.92 7.86
C SER A 198 22.48 9.93 7.29
N LYS A 199 23.56 10.42 6.65
CA LYS A 199 24.66 9.56 6.16
C LYS A 199 25.39 8.89 7.31
N THR A 200 25.70 9.63 8.37
CA THR A 200 26.39 9.09 9.56
C THR A 200 25.56 8.01 10.23
N ILE A 201 24.25 8.27 10.45
CA ILE A 201 23.34 7.30 11.04
C ILE A 201 23.23 6.06 10.13
N GLY A 202 23.09 6.26 8.82
CA GLY A 202 23.02 5.18 7.85
C GLY A 202 24.26 4.28 7.87
N GLY A 203 25.45 4.86 7.98
CA GLY A 203 26.71 4.12 8.14
C GLY A 203 26.74 3.26 9.40
N LEU A 204 26.39 3.86 10.54
CA LEU A 204 26.33 3.14 11.82
C LEU A 204 25.34 1.96 11.82
N ILE A 205 24.23 2.10 11.10
CA ILE A 205 23.24 1.02 10.93
C ILE A 205 23.80 -0.06 9.99
N ALA A 206 24.31 0.33 8.83
CA ALA A 206 24.83 -0.62 7.84
C ALA A 206 25.96 -1.51 8.41
N GLU A 207 26.84 -0.96 9.27
CA GLU A 207 27.89 -1.71 9.93
C GLU A 207 27.38 -2.82 10.89
N ARG A 208 26.11 -2.76 11.28
CA ARG A 208 25.50 -3.72 12.21
C ARG A 208 24.63 -4.77 11.53
N ILE A 209 24.43 -4.67 10.22
CA ILE A 209 23.62 -5.63 9.46
C ILE A 209 24.51 -6.81 9.09
N PRO A 210 24.19 -8.03 9.52
CA PRO A 210 24.94 -9.22 9.09
C PRO A 210 24.52 -9.66 7.69
N ASP A 211 25.37 -10.47 7.05
CA ASP A 211 24.99 -11.25 5.89
C ASP A 211 23.76 -12.11 6.19
N GLY A 212 22.85 -12.22 5.24
CA GLY A 212 21.64 -13.02 5.39
C GLY A 212 20.48 -12.35 6.12
N ALA A 213 20.66 -11.12 6.63
CA ALA A 213 19.61 -10.40 7.35
C ALA A 213 18.33 -10.23 6.52
N CYS A 214 17.18 -10.31 7.19
CA CYS A 214 15.89 -9.94 6.62
C CYS A 214 15.56 -8.50 6.99
N LEU A 215 15.31 -7.64 6.00
CA LEU A 215 15.22 -6.20 6.16
C LEU A 215 13.80 -5.68 5.99
N GLN A 216 13.48 -4.67 6.79
CA GLN A 216 12.38 -3.74 6.60
C GLN A 216 12.95 -2.32 6.53
N LEU A 217 12.51 -1.53 5.56
CA LEU A 217 12.78 -0.11 5.44
C LEU A 217 11.49 0.68 5.66
N GLY A 218 11.57 1.74 6.47
CA GLY A 218 10.43 2.63 6.72
C GLY A 218 10.25 3.69 5.63
N ILE A 219 9.26 4.57 5.86
CA ILE A 219 8.98 5.71 4.99
C ILE A 219 9.97 6.83 5.26
N GLY A 220 10.52 7.43 4.20
CA GLY A 220 11.31 8.65 4.28
C GLY A 220 12.69 8.57 3.67
N GLY A 221 13.41 9.68 3.72
CA GLY A 221 14.73 9.83 3.09
C GLY A 221 15.80 8.98 3.74
N MET A 222 15.82 8.90 5.08
CA MET A 222 16.83 8.12 5.80
C MET A 222 16.78 6.62 5.50
N PRO A 223 15.61 5.92 5.52
CA PRO A 223 15.54 4.52 5.14
C PRO A 223 16.01 4.26 3.71
N ASN A 224 15.64 5.11 2.76
CA ASN A 224 16.12 5.01 1.38
C ASN A 224 17.65 5.14 1.28
N THR A 225 18.23 6.04 2.09
CA THR A 225 19.68 6.19 2.18
C THR A 225 20.36 4.93 2.66
N ILE A 226 19.86 4.38 3.75
CA ILE A 226 20.40 3.13 4.32
C ILE A 226 20.33 2.05 3.24
N GLY A 227 19.21 1.93 2.52
CA GLY A 227 19.06 1.01 1.41
C GLY A 227 20.13 1.19 0.32
N SER A 228 20.38 2.43 -0.10
CA SER A 228 21.43 2.73 -1.11
C SER A 228 22.84 2.46 -0.60
N MET A 229 23.10 2.71 0.69
CA MET A 229 24.40 2.38 1.32
C MET A 229 24.61 0.86 1.40
N ILE A 230 23.59 0.10 1.77
CA ILE A 230 23.61 -1.36 1.79
C ILE A 230 23.86 -1.90 0.37
N ALA A 231 23.22 -1.34 -0.65
CA ALA A 231 23.44 -1.73 -2.04
C ALA A 231 24.91 -1.59 -2.48
N GLN A 232 25.65 -0.63 -1.92
CA GLN A 232 27.06 -0.37 -2.20
C GLN A 232 28.04 -1.12 -1.27
N SER A 233 27.54 -1.77 -0.21
CA SER A 233 28.35 -2.49 0.78
C SER A 233 28.76 -3.89 0.27
N ASP A 234 29.56 -4.62 1.07
CA ASP A 234 29.93 -6.01 0.80
C ASP A 234 28.90 -7.02 1.31
N LEU A 235 27.77 -6.55 1.91
CA LEU A 235 26.69 -7.39 2.40
C LEU A 235 26.09 -8.26 1.30
N LYS A 236 25.67 -9.46 1.65
CA LYS A 236 25.13 -10.46 0.72
C LYS A 236 24.04 -11.29 1.36
N ASP A 237 23.29 -11.98 0.50
CA ASP A 237 22.26 -12.94 0.87
C ASP A 237 21.10 -12.35 1.71
N LEU A 238 20.88 -11.04 1.59
CA LEU A 238 19.82 -10.34 2.29
C LEU A 238 18.44 -10.81 1.84
N SER A 239 17.45 -10.50 2.65
CA SER A 239 16.04 -10.81 2.42
C SER A 239 15.17 -9.59 2.66
N VAL A 240 13.95 -9.59 2.13
CA VAL A 240 12.98 -8.50 2.32
C VAL A 240 11.67 -9.05 2.86
N HIS A 241 11.22 -8.47 3.97
CA HIS A 241 9.88 -8.59 4.50
C HIS A 241 9.53 -7.25 5.14
N THR A 242 8.69 -6.45 4.47
CA THR A 242 8.56 -5.03 4.79
C THR A 242 7.11 -4.56 4.66
N GLU A 243 6.75 -3.55 5.42
CA GLU A 243 5.48 -2.84 5.21
C GLU A 243 5.49 -2.11 3.87
N MET A 244 6.45 -1.22 3.67
CA MET A 244 6.59 -0.45 2.44
C MET A 244 7.78 -0.93 1.61
N TYR A 245 7.56 -1.20 0.33
CA TYR A 245 8.62 -1.46 -0.63
C TYR A 245 9.08 -0.15 -1.27
N VAL A 246 10.37 0.15 -1.17
CA VAL A 246 10.98 1.43 -1.58
C VAL A 246 12.16 1.23 -2.52
N ASP A 247 12.60 2.31 -3.21
CA ASP A 247 13.72 2.26 -4.17
C ASP A 247 15.01 1.65 -3.61
N GLY A 248 15.28 1.82 -2.31
CA GLY A 248 16.43 1.20 -1.66
C GLY A 248 16.48 -0.33 -1.80
N PHE A 249 15.33 -1.01 -1.81
CA PHE A 249 15.28 -2.44 -2.08
C PHE A 249 15.56 -2.77 -3.53
N VAL A 250 15.11 -1.94 -4.46
CA VAL A 250 15.43 -2.09 -5.88
C VAL A 250 16.93 -1.95 -6.10
N ASP A 251 17.58 -0.97 -5.45
CA ASP A 251 19.03 -0.78 -5.51
C ASP A 251 19.78 -2.02 -5.02
N MET A 252 19.39 -2.56 -3.87
CA MET A 252 19.96 -3.78 -3.32
C MET A 252 19.74 -5.00 -4.20
N ALA A 253 18.53 -5.15 -4.77
CA ALA A 253 18.20 -6.27 -5.65
C ALA A 253 19.02 -6.23 -6.94
N LEU A 254 19.11 -5.07 -7.60
CA LEU A 254 19.92 -4.88 -8.81
C LEU A 254 21.42 -5.04 -8.54
N ALA A 255 21.89 -4.74 -7.34
CA ALA A 255 23.25 -5.00 -6.89
C ALA A 255 23.49 -6.48 -6.50
N GLY A 256 22.48 -7.37 -6.62
CA GLY A 256 22.60 -8.79 -6.31
C GLY A 256 22.70 -9.10 -4.80
N LYS A 257 22.29 -8.16 -3.93
CA LYS A 257 22.38 -8.32 -2.48
C LYS A 257 21.22 -9.15 -1.92
N ILE A 258 20.04 -9.14 -2.58
CA ILE A 258 18.84 -9.80 -2.12
C ILE A 258 18.70 -11.16 -2.80
N THR A 259 18.76 -12.23 -2.01
CA THR A 259 18.54 -13.60 -2.49
C THR A 259 17.34 -14.27 -1.84
N GLY A 260 16.92 -13.79 -0.66
CA GLY A 260 15.83 -14.39 0.11
C GLY A 260 16.09 -15.84 0.55
N LYS A 261 17.33 -16.36 0.44
CA LYS A 261 17.64 -17.77 0.64
C LYS A 261 17.49 -18.22 2.09
N HIS A 262 17.65 -17.30 3.03
CA HIS A 262 17.58 -17.57 4.47
C HIS A 262 16.17 -17.36 5.06
N LYS A 263 15.21 -16.84 4.28
CA LYS A 263 13.83 -16.70 4.76
C LYS A 263 13.21 -18.06 5.08
N GLN A 264 12.48 -18.12 6.19
CA GLN A 264 11.67 -19.28 6.56
C GLN A 264 10.34 -19.27 5.80
N LEU A 265 9.68 -18.10 5.77
CA LEU A 265 8.45 -17.87 5.00
C LEU A 265 8.78 -17.20 3.66
N ASP A 266 8.07 -17.55 2.60
CA ASP A 266 8.21 -16.96 1.26
C ASP A 266 9.66 -16.94 0.76
N LYS A 267 10.34 -18.07 0.91
CA LYS A 267 11.75 -18.22 0.52
C LYS A 267 11.98 -17.76 -0.92
N GLY A 268 12.97 -16.88 -1.09
CA GLY A 268 13.28 -16.27 -2.38
C GLY A 268 12.36 -15.10 -2.78
N ARG A 269 11.35 -14.76 -1.98
CA ARG A 269 10.43 -13.65 -2.28
C ARG A 269 10.73 -12.41 -1.44
N GLN A 270 10.52 -11.25 -2.04
CA GLN A 270 10.55 -9.95 -1.40
C GLN A 270 9.10 -9.56 -1.09
N VAL A 271 8.70 -9.67 0.19
CA VAL A 271 7.31 -9.49 0.63
C VAL A 271 7.09 -8.08 1.14
N PHE A 272 5.95 -7.47 0.77
CA PHE A 272 5.60 -6.11 1.16
C PHE A 272 4.08 -5.94 1.26
N ALA A 273 3.62 -4.94 2.04
CA ALA A 273 2.19 -4.59 2.11
C ALA A 273 1.80 -3.60 1.01
N PHE A 274 2.59 -2.56 0.77
CA PHE A 274 2.39 -1.63 -0.34
C PHE A 274 3.73 -1.10 -0.85
N ALA A 275 3.74 -0.56 -2.07
CA ALA A 275 4.93 -0.03 -2.70
C ALA A 275 4.71 1.40 -3.19
N ALA A 276 5.70 2.27 -2.98
CA ALA A 276 5.75 3.59 -3.56
C ALA A 276 7.22 4.04 -3.68
N GLY A 277 7.55 4.66 -4.80
CA GLY A 277 8.92 5.09 -5.08
C GLY A 277 9.00 5.89 -6.37
N THR A 278 10.09 5.72 -7.10
CA THR A 278 10.30 6.31 -8.42
C THR A 278 9.82 5.37 -9.53
N GLN A 279 9.82 5.83 -10.78
CA GLN A 279 9.52 4.99 -11.94
C GLN A 279 10.40 3.74 -12.00
N LYS A 280 11.66 3.81 -11.54
CA LYS A 280 12.58 2.66 -11.45
C LYS A 280 12.00 1.52 -10.61
N LEU A 281 11.33 1.85 -9.50
CA LEU A 281 10.67 0.86 -8.65
C LEU A 281 9.51 0.21 -9.41
N TYR A 282 8.68 0.99 -10.08
CA TYR A 282 7.53 0.46 -10.82
C TYR A 282 7.96 -0.43 -11.98
N ASP A 283 9.00 -0.03 -12.70
CA ASP A 283 9.59 -0.84 -13.78
C ASP A 283 10.18 -2.16 -13.25
N TYR A 284 10.82 -2.13 -12.06
CA TYR A 284 11.38 -3.32 -11.41
C TYR A 284 10.29 -4.30 -10.98
N MET A 285 9.14 -3.78 -10.53
CA MET A 285 8.05 -4.62 -10.04
C MET A 285 7.21 -5.24 -11.17
N ASP A 286 7.22 -4.64 -12.38
CA ASP A 286 6.41 -5.17 -13.48
C ASP A 286 6.82 -6.59 -13.84
N ARG A 287 5.87 -7.52 -13.69
CA ARG A 287 6.03 -8.95 -13.97
C ARG A 287 7.25 -9.60 -13.30
N ASN A 288 7.67 -9.06 -12.17
CA ASN A 288 8.78 -9.61 -11.42
C ASN A 288 8.27 -10.71 -10.45
N PRO A 289 8.68 -11.99 -10.65
CA PRO A 289 8.25 -13.08 -9.79
C PRO A 289 8.85 -13.03 -8.39
N ASP A 290 9.90 -12.24 -8.17
CA ASP A 290 10.61 -12.19 -6.90
C ASP A 290 9.91 -11.27 -5.87
N VAL A 291 8.99 -10.39 -6.32
CA VAL A 291 8.25 -9.49 -5.44
C VAL A 291 6.83 -9.98 -5.22
N MET A 292 6.32 -9.83 -4.00
CA MET A 292 5.01 -10.31 -3.59
C MET A 292 4.31 -9.30 -2.68
N GLY A 293 3.20 -8.72 -3.16
CA GLY A 293 2.28 -7.97 -2.31
C GLY A 293 1.52 -8.93 -1.37
N ALA A 294 1.34 -8.53 -0.12
CA ALA A 294 0.64 -9.33 0.88
C ALA A 294 -0.19 -8.43 1.81
N PRO A 295 -1.27 -8.95 2.44
CA PRO A 295 -2.05 -8.20 3.40
C PRO A 295 -1.19 -7.70 4.56
N VAL A 296 -1.56 -6.54 5.12
CA VAL A 296 -0.76 -5.91 6.18
C VAL A 296 -0.76 -6.69 7.48
N ASP A 297 -1.80 -7.44 7.78
CA ASP A 297 -1.85 -8.37 8.90
C ASP A 297 -0.85 -9.53 8.72
N TYR A 298 -0.49 -9.89 7.49
CA TYR A 298 0.59 -10.83 7.21
C TYR A 298 1.98 -10.18 7.32
N THR A 299 2.14 -8.93 6.89
CA THR A 299 3.44 -8.25 6.89
C THR A 299 3.80 -7.59 8.23
N ASN A 300 2.80 -7.17 9.03
CA ASN A 300 2.97 -6.38 10.25
C ASN A 300 2.33 -6.99 11.51
N ASP A 301 1.86 -8.22 11.44
CA ASP A 301 1.09 -8.83 12.52
C ASP A 301 1.93 -9.36 13.69
N VAL A 302 1.21 -9.90 14.65
CA VAL A 302 1.63 -10.79 15.73
C VAL A 302 2.62 -11.87 15.24
N HIS A 303 2.57 -12.22 13.96
CA HIS A 303 3.64 -12.94 13.28
C HIS A 303 5.00 -12.22 13.34
N VAL A 304 5.04 -10.89 13.36
CA VAL A 304 6.31 -10.16 13.60
C VAL A 304 6.78 -10.43 15.03
N ILE A 305 5.89 -10.46 16.02
CA ILE A 305 6.26 -10.81 17.40
C ILE A 305 6.61 -12.30 17.51
N SER A 306 5.89 -13.19 16.86
CA SER A 306 6.25 -14.62 16.79
C SER A 306 7.44 -14.87 15.86
N GLN A 307 7.65 -14.06 14.84
CA GLN A 307 8.85 -14.06 14.01
C GLN A 307 10.05 -13.53 14.79
N ILE A 308 9.88 -12.53 15.66
CA ILE A 308 10.91 -12.06 16.58
C ILE A 308 11.27 -13.19 17.54
N ASP A 309 10.30 -13.89 18.13
CA ASP A 309 10.54 -15.06 18.97
C ASP A 309 11.23 -16.18 18.19
N ASN A 310 10.87 -16.39 16.92
CA ASN A 310 11.54 -17.34 16.03
C ASN A 310 12.94 -16.87 15.66
N PHE A 311 13.12 -15.59 15.31
CA PHE A 311 14.44 -15.02 15.01
C PHE A 311 15.37 -15.07 16.21
N ILE A 312 14.88 -14.82 17.43
CA ILE A 312 15.62 -14.99 18.67
C ILE A 312 15.98 -16.45 18.87
N SER A 313 15.04 -17.38 18.66
CA SER A 313 15.27 -18.83 18.80
C SER A 313 16.21 -19.41 17.74
N GLU A 314 16.33 -18.74 16.59
CA GLU A 314 17.19 -19.11 15.46
C GLU A 314 18.55 -18.37 15.47
N GLY A 315 18.79 -17.50 16.47
CA GLY A 315 20.06 -16.81 16.65
C GLY A 315 20.31 -15.69 15.61
N VAL A 316 19.28 -14.91 15.27
CA VAL A 316 19.45 -13.75 14.40
C VAL A 316 20.20 -12.63 15.14
N ASP A 317 21.35 -12.22 14.61
CA ASP A 317 22.25 -11.30 15.26
C ASP A 317 21.80 -9.82 15.29
N VAL A 318 20.93 -9.38 14.35
CA VAL A 318 20.40 -8.01 14.29
C VAL A 318 18.98 -7.95 13.76
N LEU A 319 18.09 -7.34 14.52
CA LEU A 319 16.73 -7.03 14.12
C LEU A 319 16.55 -5.51 14.08
N ILE A 320 16.37 -4.92 12.89
CA ILE A 320 16.04 -3.50 12.75
C ILE A 320 14.53 -3.36 12.69
N VAL A 321 13.94 -2.95 13.79
CA VAL A 321 12.51 -2.67 13.89
C VAL A 321 12.31 -1.16 13.97
N ASN A 322 11.51 -0.62 13.04
CA ASN A 322 10.98 0.72 13.20
C ASN A 322 9.59 0.60 13.86
N PRO A 323 9.49 0.71 15.20
CA PRO A 323 8.23 0.50 15.88
C PRO A 323 7.26 1.63 15.55
N VAL A 324 6.06 1.28 15.13
CA VAL A 324 5.00 2.23 14.80
C VAL A 324 4.50 2.96 16.05
N ASN A 325 4.80 2.44 17.25
CA ASN A 325 4.50 3.09 18.51
C ASN A 325 5.45 2.67 19.65
N SER A 326 5.49 3.48 20.71
CA SER A 326 6.37 3.27 21.86
C SER A 326 6.07 1.99 22.67
N SER A 327 4.84 1.50 22.69
CA SER A 327 4.48 0.28 23.43
C SER A 327 4.97 -0.99 22.73
N SER A 328 4.88 -1.04 21.40
CA SER A 328 5.47 -2.13 20.61
C SER A 328 7.01 -2.12 20.70
N ALA A 329 7.63 -0.93 20.72
CA ALA A 329 9.05 -0.77 20.92
C ALA A 329 9.50 -1.38 22.26
N ALA A 330 8.80 -1.07 23.35
CA ALA A 330 9.12 -1.60 24.67
C ALA A 330 9.06 -3.14 24.69
N THR A 331 7.97 -3.72 24.19
CA THR A 331 7.79 -5.17 24.14
C THR A 331 8.88 -5.88 23.32
N ILE A 332 9.26 -5.27 22.17
CA ILE A 332 10.31 -5.80 21.31
C ILE A 332 11.67 -5.70 21.99
N THR A 333 11.97 -4.53 22.60
CA THR A 333 13.22 -4.31 23.33
C THR A 333 13.35 -5.29 24.49
N ASP A 334 12.30 -5.47 25.29
CA ASP A 334 12.29 -6.40 26.42
C ASP A 334 12.56 -7.83 25.98
N LYS A 335 11.99 -8.28 24.85
CA LYS A 335 12.23 -9.62 24.29
C LYS A 335 13.65 -9.79 23.78
N VAL A 336 14.19 -8.82 23.06
CA VAL A 336 15.56 -8.86 22.53
C VAL A 336 16.57 -8.85 23.66
N VAL A 337 16.40 -7.97 24.66
CA VAL A 337 17.28 -7.90 25.85
C VAL A 337 17.21 -9.16 26.70
N ALA A 338 16.07 -9.84 26.77
CA ALA A 338 15.92 -11.10 27.51
C ALA A 338 16.54 -12.31 26.80
N ALA A 339 16.93 -12.16 25.52
CA ALA A 339 17.53 -13.21 24.71
C ALA A 339 19.07 -13.16 24.70
N ASP A 340 19.69 -12.05 25.15
CA ASP A 340 21.12 -11.90 25.42
C ASP A 340 21.45 -12.47 26.82
#